data_48913abccf4a9ef75f37bc52e294f004
#
_entry.id   48913abccf4a9ef75f37bc52e294f004
#
_cell.length_a   1.000
_cell.length_b   1.000
_cell.length_c   1.000
_cell.angle_alpha   90.00
_cell.angle_beta   90.00
_cell.angle_gamma   90.00
#
_symmetry.space_group_name_H-M   'P 1'
#
loop_
_entity.id
_entity.type
_entity.pdbx_description
1 polymer ?
#
loop_
_entity_poly.entity_id
_entity_poly.type
_entity_poly.pdbx_seq_one_letter_code
_entity_poly.pdbx_strand_id
1 'polypeptide(L)'
;MTKREALNGKPYAGNPHVRFDEGEAASTATSRRGSLLYERNGWLKCGTSSHRTGVLPVMCACIVVAFTASGYEKAASPLTTEWGAAVTPENAWRSYPRPQMVRERWTNLNGLWDYAVTSVTNTSGRPKKWDGKILVPFSIESALSGVGRLLNPDEFLWYTRTIKCNPRPGERILLHFGAVDFRTMVFVGHNEVTDVPHEGGQNPFTLDITDYVKKGDNELTICVWDPTEDFINSRGKQSFKPRGCFYTRVSGIWQTVWMETVPETHVESYGCATDIDKGEVRFNFDIAGSEPDEDVEITVFDDGRKIASAEGDGDRMVTVKMPDGFKLWSPESPHLYTFNVKCGADSFSGYFGMRKIEKRKDAKGFLRFFLNNKPYFLMGTLDQGWWPDGLLTPPSEEAMEYDVRILKDCGYNTLRKHIKVEPLQYYACCDRLGILVIQDLPSGTDSYKDPMGSKVLARYHLQRKELKGMMDALRNIPSIVMWCPYNEGWSQPGEFLTHQTLDFVRRYDSSRLVNGPSGCWDWEGGHLLPKGWKWENRVETKHKPIGECEAADTVDMHLYRGPAMFAVNDRRISFLGEYGGLGHPVAGHLWKEFKDGKGNWG
;
A
#
# COMPACT_ATOMS: atom_id res chain seq x y z
N MET A 1 -41.43 24.33 8.80
CA MET A 1 -40.44 25.04 9.64
C MET A 1 -39.97 24.07 10.75
N THR A 2 -38.89 23.37 10.54
CA THR A 2 -38.24 22.59 11.60
C THR A 2 -36.73 22.72 11.39
N LYS A 3 -36.06 23.11 12.45
CA LYS A 3 -34.67 23.49 12.57
C LYS A 3 -33.74 22.33 12.21
N ARG A 4 -32.77 22.56 11.32
CA ARG A 4 -31.55 21.79 11.19
C ARG A 4 -30.66 22.12 12.41
N GLU A 5 -30.55 21.24 13.37
CA GLU A 5 -29.49 21.31 14.35
C GLU A 5 -28.21 20.70 13.77
N ALA A 6 -27.17 21.52 13.73
CA ALA A 6 -25.82 21.12 13.39
C ALA A 6 -25.32 20.16 14.48
N LEU A 7 -24.87 18.96 14.08
CA LEU A 7 -24.15 18.04 14.93
C LEU A 7 -22.75 18.61 15.23
N ASN A 8 -22.65 19.39 16.28
CA ASN A 8 -21.39 19.72 16.93
C ASN A 8 -20.92 18.48 17.69
N GLY A 9 -19.85 17.85 17.22
CA GLY A 9 -19.14 16.81 17.95
C GLY A 9 -18.60 17.38 19.26
N LYS A 10 -19.27 17.13 20.37
CA LYS A 10 -18.74 17.40 21.71
C LYS A 10 -17.72 16.32 22.06
N PRO A 11 -16.56 16.70 22.64
CA PRO A 11 -15.66 15.71 23.19
C PRO A 11 -16.36 14.94 24.31
N TYR A 12 -16.12 13.65 24.36
CA TYR A 12 -16.60 12.78 25.43
C TYR A 12 -16.04 13.26 26.77
N ALA A 13 -16.85 13.99 27.52
CA ALA A 13 -16.61 14.30 28.91
C ALA A 13 -17.41 13.28 29.76
N GLY A 14 -16.67 12.46 30.47
CA GLY A 14 -17.23 11.70 31.59
C GLY A 14 -17.24 10.19 31.43
N ASN A 15 -16.14 9.55 31.79
CA ASN A 15 -16.20 8.25 32.39
C ASN A 15 -15.48 8.32 33.76
N PRO A 16 -16.15 8.00 34.90
CA PRO A 16 -15.54 8.08 36.21
C PRO A 16 -14.60 6.90 36.43
N HIS A 17 -13.39 7.21 36.85
CA HIS A 17 -12.43 6.44 37.60
C HIS A 17 -12.63 4.92 37.72
N VAL A 18 -11.82 4.18 36.96
CA VAL A 18 -11.39 2.85 37.38
C VAL A 18 -10.15 3.04 38.25
N ARG A 19 -10.27 2.90 39.57
CA ARG A 19 -9.14 2.77 40.48
C ARG A 19 -8.50 1.41 40.23
N PHE A 20 -7.23 1.39 39.89
CA PHE A 20 -6.41 0.23 40.08
C PHE A 20 -5.93 0.23 41.53
N ASP A 21 -6.21 -0.83 42.27
CA ASP A 21 -5.61 -1.08 43.58
C ASP A 21 -4.11 -1.32 43.36
N GLU A 22 -3.31 -0.42 43.95
CA GLU A 22 -1.86 -0.58 44.03
C GLU A 22 -1.55 -1.65 45.07
N GLY A 23 -1.15 -2.84 44.59
CA GLY A 23 -0.49 -3.85 45.42
C GLY A 23 0.99 -3.50 45.52
N GLU A 24 1.46 -3.19 46.70
CA GLU A 24 2.84 -2.93 47.07
C GLU A 24 3.81 -4.04 46.62
N ALA A 25 4.84 -3.69 45.87
CA ALA A 25 6.09 -4.41 45.86
C ALA A 25 7.24 -3.40 45.78
N ALA A 26 7.82 -3.13 46.92
CA ALA A 26 9.07 -2.39 47.05
C ALA A 26 10.23 -3.22 46.51
N SER A 27 10.98 -2.70 45.54
CA SER A 27 12.39 -3.02 45.39
C SER A 27 13.14 -1.83 44.78
N THR A 28 14.13 -1.41 45.53
CA THR A 28 15.13 -0.38 45.27
C THR A 28 15.92 -0.69 44.00
N ALA A 29 15.93 0.23 43.05
CA ALA A 29 16.95 0.31 42.01
C ALA A 29 17.33 1.76 41.78
N THR A 30 18.57 2.04 42.04
CA THR A 30 19.28 3.31 41.93
C THR A 30 19.24 3.88 40.50
N SER A 31 18.83 5.14 40.42
CA SER A 31 18.90 5.98 39.25
C SER A 31 20.33 6.17 38.77
N ARG A 32 20.61 5.84 37.51
CA ARG A 32 21.68 6.50 36.75
C ARG A 32 21.06 7.22 35.57
N ARG A 33 21.05 8.54 35.68
CA ARG A 33 20.80 9.42 34.53
C ARG A 33 21.93 9.24 33.53
N GLY A 34 21.64 8.76 32.34
CA GLY A 34 22.48 8.86 31.16
C GLY A 34 21.88 9.89 30.21
N SER A 35 22.46 11.08 30.21
CA SER A 35 22.22 12.09 29.19
C SER A 35 22.90 11.67 27.90
N LEU A 36 22.12 11.37 26.84
CA LEU A 36 22.64 11.25 25.49
C LEU A 36 22.80 12.63 24.88
N LEU A 37 24.04 13.15 24.94
CA LEU A 37 24.52 14.28 24.15
C LEU A 37 24.88 13.75 22.74
N TYR A 38 24.22 14.29 21.74
CA TYR A 38 24.59 14.13 20.34
C TYR A 38 25.84 14.99 20.06
N GLU A 39 27.01 14.39 19.95
CA GLU A 39 28.19 15.10 19.43
C GLU A 39 28.30 14.93 17.91
N ARG A 40 28.22 16.08 17.25
CA ARG A 40 28.69 16.30 15.87
C ARG A 40 30.20 16.47 15.89
N ASN A 41 30.85 16.03 14.82
CA ASN A 41 32.13 16.49 14.28
C ASN A 41 33.32 15.56 14.49
N GLY A 42 33.63 14.76 13.48
CA GLY A 42 34.98 14.30 13.22
C GLY A 42 35.63 15.11 12.11
N TRP A 43 36.43 16.13 12.49
CA TRP A 43 37.37 16.80 11.59
C TRP A 43 38.77 16.19 11.76
N LEU A 44 39.31 15.66 10.65
CA LEU A 44 40.72 15.27 10.55
C LEU A 44 41.62 16.53 10.77
N LYS A 45 42.45 16.48 11.80
CA LYS A 45 43.57 17.42 11.96
C LYS A 45 44.71 16.99 11.05
N CYS A 46 45.01 17.85 10.07
CA CYS A 46 46.29 17.81 9.37
C CYS A 46 47.24 18.81 9.99
N GLY A 47 48.46 18.36 10.32
CA GLY A 47 49.46 19.13 11.05
C GLY A 47 50.02 20.27 10.24
N THR A 48 50.29 21.36 10.92
CA THR A 48 50.97 22.56 10.40
C THR A 48 52.49 22.39 10.42
N SER A 49 53.11 22.51 9.25
CA SER A 49 54.51 22.93 9.15
C SER A 49 54.56 24.24 8.36
N SER A 50 55.19 25.22 8.95
CA SER A 50 55.36 26.57 8.43
C SER A 50 56.42 26.62 7.33
N HIS A 51 56.07 27.16 6.16
CA HIS A 51 57.01 27.92 5.32
C HIS A 51 56.28 29.06 4.61
N ARG A 52 56.76 30.26 4.85
CA ARG A 52 56.36 31.50 4.15
C ARG A 52 56.86 31.50 2.72
N THR A 53 55.99 31.65 1.76
CA THR A 53 56.22 32.38 0.51
C THR A 53 54.89 32.91 0.01
N GLY A 54 54.85 34.22 -0.30
CA GLY A 54 53.62 34.90 -0.69
C GLY A 54 53.21 34.52 -2.13
N VAL A 55 51.91 34.20 -2.23
CA VAL A 55 51.18 34.16 -3.53
C VAL A 55 49.78 34.71 -3.27
N LEU A 56 49.36 35.65 -4.12
CA LEU A 56 48.04 36.24 -4.13
C LEU A 56 46.91 35.15 -4.11
N PRO A 57 45.79 35.39 -3.42
CA PRO A 57 44.64 34.52 -3.51
C PRO A 57 43.92 34.74 -4.85
N VAL A 58 44.03 33.79 -5.76
CA VAL A 58 43.08 33.65 -6.87
C VAL A 58 41.80 33.12 -6.27
N MET A 59 40.80 33.99 -6.13
CA MET A 59 39.45 33.59 -5.84
C MET A 59 38.93 32.73 -7.04
N CYS A 60 39.02 31.41 -6.91
CA CYS A 60 38.23 30.53 -7.75
C CYS A 60 36.75 30.69 -7.34
N ALA A 61 36.05 31.55 -8.04
CA ALA A 61 34.59 31.56 -8.02
C ALA A 61 34.15 30.25 -8.72
N CYS A 62 33.83 29.23 -7.94
CA CYS A 62 33.05 28.11 -8.44
C CYS A 62 31.67 28.64 -8.84
N ILE A 63 31.54 29.00 -10.12
CA ILE A 63 30.24 29.22 -10.74
C ILE A 63 29.58 27.82 -10.74
N VAL A 64 28.72 27.57 -9.75
CA VAL A 64 27.75 26.50 -9.84
C VAL A 64 26.78 26.92 -10.94
N VAL A 65 27.05 26.52 -12.17
CA VAL A 65 26.07 26.59 -13.25
C VAL A 65 25.02 25.56 -12.90
N ALA A 66 23.98 26.00 -12.21
CA ALA A 66 22.75 25.24 -12.11
C ALA A 66 22.18 25.14 -13.53
N PHE A 67 22.38 24.00 -14.17
CA PHE A 67 21.63 23.66 -15.37
C PHE A 67 20.17 23.49 -14.97
N THR A 68 19.38 24.56 -15.00
CA THR A 68 17.90 24.49 -15.00
C THR A 68 17.46 24.05 -16.39
N ALA A 69 17.72 22.81 -16.76
CA ALA A 69 17.42 22.30 -18.11
C ALA A 69 16.02 21.70 -18.24
N SER A 70 15.15 21.72 -17.23
CA SER A 70 13.90 20.95 -17.32
C SER A 70 12.60 21.73 -17.20
N GLY A 71 12.61 23.01 -16.79
CA GLY A 71 11.37 23.76 -16.56
C GLY A 71 10.46 23.17 -15.46
N TYR A 72 11.00 22.26 -14.62
CA TYR A 72 10.30 21.66 -13.49
C TYR A 72 10.69 22.38 -12.20
N GLU A 73 9.67 22.80 -11.46
CA GLU A 73 9.79 23.31 -10.10
C GLU A 73 8.71 22.64 -9.24
N LYS A 74 9.05 22.29 -8.00
CA LYS A 74 8.08 21.76 -7.04
C LYS A 74 7.02 22.82 -6.74
N ALA A 75 5.76 22.42 -6.66
CA ALA A 75 4.72 23.33 -6.22
C ALA A 75 4.86 23.67 -4.74
N ALA A 76 4.26 24.77 -4.31
CA ALA A 76 4.30 25.17 -2.91
C ALA A 76 3.62 24.13 -2.00
N SER A 77 4.25 23.80 -0.88
CA SER A 77 3.68 22.96 0.16
C SER A 77 3.94 23.56 1.53
N PRO A 78 2.99 23.50 2.48
CA PRO A 78 3.22 23.97 3.85
C PRO A 78 4.21 23.10 4.61
N LEU A 79 4.34 21.83 4.22
CA LEU A 79 5.26 20.85 4.80
C LEU A 79 6.02 20.15 3.69
N THR A 80 7.32 20.02 3.87
CA THR A 80 8.21 19.32 2.93
C THR A 80 9.13 18.41 3.73
N THR A 81 9.23 17.14 3.31
CA THR A 81 10.19 16.20 3.90
C THR A 81 11.58 16.44 3.34
N GLU A 82 12.63 15.97 4.05
CA GLU A 82 13.99 15.99 3.52
C GLU A 82 14.14 15.18 2.24
N TRP A 83 13.43 14.05 2.14
CA TRP A 83 13.39 13.23 0.92
C TRP A 83 12.67 13.95 -0.21
N GLY A 84 11.53 14.57 0.06
CA GLY A 84 10.80 15.36 -0.93
C GLY A 84 11.62 16.56 -1.43
N ALA A 85 12.42 17.19 -0.55
CA ALA A 85 13.35 18.23 -0.97
C ALA A 85 14.40 17.72 -1.98
N ALA A 86 14.83 16.46 -1.87
CA ALA A 86 15.82 15.83 -2.75
C ALA A 86 15.27 15.27 -4.06
N VAL A 87 13.93 15.18 -4.25
CA VAL A 87 13.32 14.65 -5.48
C VAL A 87 13.64 15.53 -6.67
N THR A 88 14.04 14.87 -7.77
CA THR A 88 14.28 15.47 -9.09
C THR A 88 13.65 14.60 -10.18
N PRO A 89 13.47 15.10 -11.42
CA PRO A 89 13.01 14.29 -12.54
C PRO A 89 13.87 13.05 -12.82
N GLU A 90 15.15 13.10 -12.49
CA GLU A 90 16.12 12.04 -12.78
C GLU A 90 16.09 10.90 -11.74
N ASN A 91 15.71 11.22 -10.46
CA ASN A 91 15.73 10.24 -9.38
C ASN A 91 14.35 9.74 -8.93
N ALA A 92 13.25 10.27 -9.47
CA ALA A 92 11.90 9.90 -9.10
C ALA A 92 11.60 8.41 -9.36
N TRP A 93 11.60 7.58 -8.33
CA TRP A 93 11.21 6.16 -8.36
C TRP A 93 11.85 5.35 -9.50
N ARG A 94 13.17 5.16 -9.46
CA ARG A 94 13.95 4.54 -10.55
C ARG A 94 14.13 3.04 -10.44
N SER A 95 13.92 2.43 -9.28
CA SER A 95 14.07 0.99 -9.11
C SER A 95 13.00 0.19 -9.87
N TYR A 96 13.27 -1.09 -10.04
CA TYR A 96 12.30 -2.01 -10.63
C TYR A 96 11.07 -2.15 -9.72
N PRO A 97 9.84 -1.93 -10.24
CA PRO A 97 8.66 -1.74 -9.39
C PRO A 97 8.00 -3.03 -8.92
N ARG A 98 8.38 -4.20 -9.41
CA ARG A 98 7.75 -5.51 -9.10
C ARG A 98 8.77 -6.51 -8.53
N PRO A 99 9.26 -6.33 -7.27
CA PRO A 99 10.37 -7.10 -6.70
C PRO A 99 10.15 -8.63 -6.65
N GLN A 100 8.90 -9.10 -6.66
CA GLN A 100 8.58 -10.51 -6.67
C GLN A 100 8.67 -11.16 -8.05
N MET A 101 8.76 -10.36 -9.13
CA MET A 101 8.81 -10.87 -10.51
C MET A 101 9.71 -9.98 -11.35
N VAL A 102 11.03 -10.11 -11.17
CA VAL A 102 12.02 -9.22 -11.77
C VAL A 102 12.44 -9.77 -13.12
N ARG A 103 12.31 -8.95 -14.17
CA ARG A 103 12.85 -9.20 -15.50
C ARG A 103 13.95 -8.23 -15.85
N GLU A 104 14.92 -8.66 -16.67
CA GLU A 104 16.07 -7.84 -17.05
C GLU A 104 15.72 -6.78 -18.11
N ARG A 105 14.80 -7.11 -19.03
CA ARG A 105 14.45 -6.25 -20.17
C ARG A 105 13.27 -5.35 -19.84
N TRP A 106 13.54 -4.27 -19.14
CA TRP A 106 12.53 -3.28 -18.75
C TRP A 106 13.00 -1.84 -18.92
N THR A 107 12.05 -0.92 -18.91
CA THR A 107 12.30 0.52 -19.04
C THR A 107 11.40 1.29 -18.10
N ASN A 108 12.00 2.09 -17.21
CA ASN A 108 11.27 2.99 -16.33
C ASN A 108 10.73 4.19 -17.13
N LEU A 109 9.44 4.49 -16.99
CA LEU A 109 8.79 5.60 -17.65
C LEU A 109 8.46 6.77 -16.71
N ASN A 110 8.90 6.74 -15.44
CA ASN A 110 8.79 7.89 -14.56
C ASN A 110 9.65 9.07 -15.04
N GLY A 111 9.39 10.24 -14.50
CA GLY A 111 10.06 11.48 -14.87
C GLY A 111 9.08 12.49 -15.45
N LEU A 112 9.55 13.45 -16.24
CA LEU A 112 8.70 14.50 -16.78
C LEU A 112 7.85 14.01 -17.96
N TRP A 113 6.55 14.29 -17.84
CA TRP A 113 5.56 14.14 -18.91
C TRP A 113 4.95 15.51 -19.23
N ASP A 114 4.41 15.70 -20.43
CA ASP A 114 3.51 16.82 -20.69
C ASP A 114 2.13 16.50 -20.14
N TYR A 115 1.44 17.48 -19.57
CA TYR A 115 0.08 17.32 -19.06
C TYR A 115 -0.86 18.41 -19.58
N ALA A 116 -2.15 18.10 -19.60
CA ALA A 116 -3.22 19.08 -19.85
C ALA A 116 -4.47 18.68 -19.06
N VAL A 117 -5.27 19.68 -18.69
CA VAL A 117 -6.59 19.47 -18.09
C VAL A 117 -7.66 20.01 -19.01
N THR A 118 -8.68 19.20 -19.29
CA THR A 118 -9.79 19.55 -20.15
C THR A 118 -11.12 19.26 -19.46
N SER A 119 -12.19 20.00 -19.81
CA SER A 119 -13.53 19.67 -19.33
C SER A 119 -14.01 18.34 -19.92
N VAL A 120 -14.77 17.54 -19.14
CA VAL A 120 -15.45 16.32 -19.63
C VAL A 120 -16.48 16.62 -20.73
N THR A 121 -16.94 17.88 -20.84
CA THR A 121 -17.85 18.32 -21.90
C THR A 121 -17.12 18.63 -23.22
N ASN A 122 -15.78 18.61 -23.20
CA ASN A 122 -14.98 18.84 -24.38
C ASN A 122 -14.99 17.63 -25.31
N THR A 123 -15.88 17.61 -26.28
CA THR A 123 -16.01 16.53 -27.26
C THR A 123 -14.93 16.52 -28.34
N SER A 124 -13.98 17.47 -28.31
CA SER A 124 -12.92 17.58 -29.33
C SER A 124 -11.83 16.51 -29.18
N GLY A 125 -11.95 15.61 -28.18
CA GLY A 125 -10.97 14.54 -27.92
C GLY A 125 -9.72 15.04 -27.23
N ARG A 126 -8.55 14.56 -27.67
CA ARG A 126 -7.26 14.89 -27.07
C ARG A 126 -6.95 16.38 -27.07
N PRO A 127 -6.23 16.89 -26.06
CA PRO A 127 -5.84 18.29 -26.03
C PRO A 127 -4.92 18.65 -27.21
N LYS A 128 -5.16 19.79 -27.82
CA LYS A 128 -4.30 20.33 -28.89
C LYS A 128 -3.09 21.09 -28.34
N LYS A 129 -3.14 21.46 -27.07
CA LYS A 129 -2.10 22.20 -26.35
C LYS A 129 -1.93 21.59 -24.98
N TRP A 130 -0.69 21.46 -24.55
CA TRP A 130 -0.30 20.99 -23.24
C TRP A 130 -0.12 22.17 -22.29
N ASP A 131 -0.55 22.02 -21.03
CA ASP A 131 -0.53 23.10 -20.04
C ASP A 131 0.86 23.25 -19.40
N GLY A 132 1.66 22.18 -19.38
CA GLY A 132 3.00 22.20 -18.81
C GLY A 132 3.61 20.81 -18.64
N LYS A 133 4.55 20.72 -17.69
CA LYS A 133 5.20 19.45 -17.30
C LYS A 133 4.68 18.99 -15.95
N ILE A 134 4.56 17.69 -15.80
CA ILE A 134 4.22 17.01 -14.54
C ILE A 134 5.24 15.91 -14.27
N LEU A 135 5.67 15.78 -13.02
CA LEU A 135 6.60 14.73 -12.62
C LEU A 135 5.84 13.47 -12.20
N VAL A 136 5.88 12.43 -13.03
CA VAL A 136 5.38 11.09 -12.72
C VAL A 136 6.41 10.34 -11.87
N PRO A 137 6.02 9.65 -10.77
CA PRO A 137 4.66 9.19 -10.45
C PRO A 137 3.96 10.02 -9.36
N PHE A 138 4.08 11.31 -9.36
CA PHE A 138 3.40 12.14 -8.36
C PHE A 138 2.08 12.66 -8.91
N SER A 139 1.00 12.51 -8.11
CA SER A 139 -0.33 12.98 -8.50
C SER A 139 -0.38 14.49 -8.72
N ILE A 140 -1.30 14.95 -9.56
CA ILE A 140 -1.39 16.37 -9.95
C ILE A 140 -1.57 17.31 -8.74
N GLU A 141 -2.18 16.84 -7.65
CA GLU A 141 -2.39 17.61 -6.42
C GLU A 141 -1.14 17.75 -5.57
N SER A 142 -0.18 16.83 -5.72
CA SER A 142 1.02 16.82 -4.87
C SER A 142 1.99 17.94 -5.23
N ALA A 143 2.72 18.44 -4.23
CA ALA A 143 3.79 19.40 -4.47
C ALA A 143 4.90 18.83 -5.35
N LEU A 144 5.21 17.53 -5.20
CA LEU A 144 6.25 16.84 -5.95
C LEU A 144 5.89 16.61 -7.43
N SER A 145 4.63 16.77 -7.82
CA SER A 145 4.27 16.74 -9.24
C SER A 145 4.76 17.97 -10.02
N GLY A 146 5.02 19.08 -9.31
CA GLY A 146 5.31 20.39 -9.88
C GLY A 146 4.05 21.18 -10.30
N VAL A 147 2.86 20.61 -10.12
CA VAL A 147 1.58 21.25 -10.52
C VAL A 147 0.81 21.75 -9.30
N GLY A 148 0.56 20.92 -8.30
CA GLY A 148 -0.15 21.30 -7.07
C GLY A 148 -1.60 21.73 -7.28
N ARG A 149 -2.27 21.20 -8.31
CA ARG A 149 -3.64 21.57 -8.71
C ARG A 149 -4.62 20.48 -8.31
N LEU A 150 -5.73 20.86 -7.70
CA LEU A 150 -6.85 19.95 -7.45
C LEU A 150 -7.61 19.65 -8.75
N LEU A 151 -7.78 18.37 -9.09
CA LEU A 151 -8.62 17.94 -10.21
C LEU A 151 -10.09 17.89 -9.75
N ASN A 152 -11.02 18.27 -10.63
CA ASN A 152 -12.46 18.23 -10.36
C ASN A 152 -13.15 17.09 -11.12
N PRO A 153 -14.31 16.59 -10.66
CA PRO A 153 -15.04 15.51 -11.33
C PRO A 153 -15.51 15.81 -12.76
N ASP A 154 -15.60 17.08 -13.13
CA ASP A 154 -15.94 17.54 -14.46
C ASP A 154 -14.73 17.80 -15.37
N GLU A 155 -13.55 17.27 -14.99
CA GLU A 155 -12.29 17.43 -15.71
C GLU A 155 -11.68 16.07 -16.06
N PHE A 156 -10.97 16.03 -17.21
CA PHE A 156 -10.05 14.99 -17.60
C PHE A 156 -8.61 15.48 -17.41
N LEU A 157 -7.77 14.64 -16.85
CA LEU A 157 -6.33 14.82 -16.78
C LEU A 157 -5.66 14.01 -17.88
N TRP A 158 -4.91 14.67 -18.73
CA TRP A 158 -4.17 14.08 -19.82
C TRP A 158 -2.68 14.11 -19.54
N TYR A 159 -2.00 13.03 -19.94
CA TYR A 159 -0.55 12.93 -19.94
C TYR A 159 -0.07 12.52 -21.30
N THR A 160 1.12 13.01 -21.73
CA THR A 160 1.79 12.46 -22.90
C THR A 160 3.29 12.47 -22.74
N ARG A 161 3.92 11.48 -23.38
CA ARG A 161 5.37 11.43 -23.58
C ARG A 161 5.73 10.57 -24.79
N THR A 162 6.96 10.75 -25.29
CA THR A 162 7.56 9.83 -26.26
C THR A 162 8.18 8.65 -25.55
N ILE A 163 7.86 7.45 -26.03
CA ILE A 163 8.49 6.18 -25.64
C ILE A 163 9.26 5.59 -26.82
N LYS A 164 10.38 4.93 -26.55
CA LYS A 164 11.18 4.24 -27.56
C LYS A 164 10.92 2.75 -27.51
N CYS A 165 10.44 2.18 -28.61
CA CYS A 165 10.17 0.76 -28.73
C CYS A 165 11.02 0.15 -29.85
N ASN A 166 11.30 -1.15 -29.72
CA ASN A 166 12.01 -1.91 -30.74
C ASN A 166 11.43 -3.34 -30.80
N PRO A 167 10.14 -3.47 -31.21
CA PRO A 167 9.49 -4.78 -31.29
C PRO A 167 10.22 -5.67 -32.30
N ARG A 168 10.42 -6.93 -31.95
CA ARG A 168 10.99 -7.96 -32.83
C ARG A 168 9.96 -9.08 -33.00
N PRO A 169 9.98 -9.81 -34.10
CA PRO A 169 9.14 -11.00 -34.25
C PRO A 169 9.34 -11.96 -33.07
N GLY A 170 8.25 -12.46 -32.49
CA GLY A 170 8.26 -13.34 -31.32
C GLY A 170 8.50 -12.64 -29.98
N GLU A 171 8.41 -11.31 -29.93
CA GLU A 171 8.47 -10.51 -28.70
C GLU A 171 7.17 -9.71 -28.52
N ARG A 172 6.80 -9.50 -27.24
CA ARG A 172 5.70 -8.62 -26.81
C ARG A 172 6.25 -7.45 -26.00
N ILE A 173 5.60 -6.30 -26.09
CA ILE A 173 5.90 -5.11 -25.29
C ILE A 173 4.74 -4.85 -24.36
N LEU A 174 5.00 -5.05 -23.08
CA LEU A 174 4.00 -4.87 -22.01
C LEU A 174 4.19 -3.50 -21.36
N LEU A 175 3.13 -2.71 -21.30
CA LEU A 175 3.06 -1.44 -20.59
C LEU A 175 2.36 -1.64 -19.25
N HIS A 176 3.04 -1.31 -18.17
CA HIS A 176 2.56 -1.53 -16.82
C HIS A 176 2.33 -0.20 -16.08
N PHE A 177 1.28 -0.19 -15.26
CA PHE A 177 0.96 0.90 -14.33
C PHE A 177 0.85 0.32 -12.92
N GLY A 178 1.58 0.88 -11.96
CA GLY A 178 1.46 0.51 -10.56
C GLY A 178 0.11 0.93 -9.97
N ALA A 179 -0.29 2.16 -10.20
CA ALA A 179 -1.64 2.66 -9.88
C ALA A 179 -1.93 3.98 -10.59
N VAL A 180 -3.19 4.16 -11.01
CA VAL A 180 -3.72 5.40 -11.60
C VAL A 180 -5.12 5.63 -11.05
N ASP A 181 -5.36 6.73 -10.35
CA ASP A 181 -6.66 7.05 -9.79
C ASP A 181 -7.43 7.98 -10.74
N PHE A 182 -8.59 7.63 -11.28
CA PHE A 182 -9.37 6.42 -11.07
C PHE A 182 -9.63 5.66 -12.39
N ARG A 183 -10.33 6.26 -13.36
CA ARG A 183 -10.66 5.65 -14.67
C ARG A 183 -9.66 6.10 -15.72
N THR A 184 -9.01 5.13 -16.35
CA THR A 184 -7.86 5.35 -17.23
C THR A 184 -8.09 4.80 -18.61
N MET A 185 -7.83 5.62 -19.63
CA MET A 185 -7.74 5.24 -21.04
C MET A 185 -6.30 5.49 -21.53
N VAL A 186 -5.77 4.56 -22.31
CA VAL A 186 -4.38 4.60 -22.81
C VAL A 186 -4.39 4.55 -24.34
N PHE A 187 -3.54 5.36 -24.95
CA PHE A 187 -3.42 5.51 -26.39
C PHE A 187 -1.96 5.42 -26.81
N VAL A 188 -1.70 4.76 -27.93
CA VAL A 188 -0.40 4.76 -28.63
C VAL A 188 -0.60 5.38 -30.01
N GLY A 189 0.05 6.52 -30.27
CA GLY A 189 -0.26 7.32 -31.45
C GLY A 189 -1.74 7.73 -31.45
N HIS A 190 -2.49 7.37 -32.47
CA HIS A 190 -3.93 7.65 -32.54
C HIS A 190 -4.82 6.49 -32.06
N ASN A 191 -4.25 5.32 -31.78
CA ASN A 191 -5.00 4.14 -31.42
C ASN A 191 -5.25 4.10 -29.91
N GLU A 192 -6.50 3.83 -29.49
CA GLU A 192 -6.82 3.46 -28.13
C GLU A 192 -6.40 2.01 -27.90
N VAL A 193 -5.67 1.78 -26.82
CA VAL A 193 -5.16 0.44 -26.44
C VAL A 193 -6.08 -0.23 -25.42
N THR A 194 -6.79 0.57 -24.65
CA THR A 194 -7.76 0.10 -23.65
C THR A 194 -9.10 -0.19 -24.32
N ASP A 195 -9.40 -1.46 -24.60
CA ASP A 195 -10.75 -1.86 -25.10
C ASP A 195 -11.86 -1.42 -24.14
N VAL A 196 -11.59 -1.52 -22.86
CA VAL A 196 -12.43 -1.03 -21.76
C VAL A 196 -11.53 -0.20 -20.83
N PRO A 197 -11.93 1.03 -20.47
CA PRO A 197 -11.16 1.83 -19.53
C PRO A 197 -10.86 1.07 -18.25
N HIS A 198 -9.62 1.13 -17.78
CA HIS A 198 -9.27 0.57 -16.47
C HIS A 198 -9.99 1.36 -15.37
N GLU A 199 -10.57 0.67 -14.41
CA GLU A 199 -11.18 1.23 -13.20
C GLU A 199 -10.57 0.55 -11.96
N GLY A 200 -10.02 1.36 -11.06
CA GLY A 200 -9.40 0.90 -9.82
C GLY A 200 -8.22 1.76 -9.42
N GLY A 201 -8.44 2.75 -8.56
CA GLY A 201 -7.44 3.78 -8.22
C GLY A 201 -6.18 3.27 -7.54
N GLN A 202 -6.17 2.04 -7.01
CA GLN A 202 -5.05 1.50 -6.24
C GLN A 202 -4.61 0.10 -6.70
N ASN A 203 -5.08 -0.34 -7.86
CA ASN A 203 -4.71 -1.62 -8.43
C ASN A 203 -3.77 -1.45 -9.63
N PRO A 204 -2.73 -2.28 -9.75
CA PRO A 204 -1.91 -2.30 -10.94
C PRO A 204 -2.67 -2.89 -12.13
N PHE A 205 -2.26 -2.49 -13.32
CA PHE A 205 -2.73 -3.10 -14.56
C PHE A 205 -1.64 -3.09 -15.64
N THR A 206 -1.81 -3.97 -16.60
CA THR A 206 -0.87 -4.19 -17.71
C THR A 206 -1.62 -4.17 -19.03
N LEU A 207 -1.02 -3.57 -20.05
CA LEU A 207 -1.52 -3.54 -21.41
C LEU A 207 -0.44 -4.08 -22.36
N ASP A 208 -0.79 -4.99 -23.23
CA ASP A 208 0.07 -5.35 -24.35
C ASP A 208 -0.07 -4.31 -25.45
N ILE A 209 1.01 -3.58 -25.71
CA ILE A 209 1.03 -2.50 -26.70
C ILE A 209 1.75 -2.90 -28.01
N THR A 210 2.12 -4.17 -28.14
CA THR A 210 2.97 -4.65 -29.25
C THR A 210 2.45 -4.26 -30.62
N ASP A 211 1.15 -4.48 -30.86
CA ASP A 211 0.53 -4.25 -32.17
C ASP A 211 0.29 -2.76 -32.47
N TYR A 212 0.49 -1.90 -31.49
CA TYR A 212 0.30 -0.45 -31.60
C TYR A 212 1.60 0.34 -31.74
N VAL A 213 2.76 -0.29 -31.45
CA VAL A 213 4.06 0.39 -31.49
C VAL A 213 4.85 0.06 -32.75
N LYS A 214 5.64 1.02 -33.19
CA LYS A 214 6.64 0.83 -34.26
C LYS A 214 8.03 0.95 -33.69
N LYS A 215 9.02 0.51 -34.45
CA LYS A 215 10.43 0.74 -34.12
C LYS A 215 10.76 2.22 -34.07
N GLY A 216 11.40 2.65 -33.00
CA GLY A 216 11.75 4.04 -32.73
C GLY A 216 10.77 4.75 -31.81
N ASP A 217 10.53 6.01 -32.07
CA ASP A 217 9.71 6.88 -31.21
C ASP A 217 8.21 6.65 -31.45
N ASN A 218 7.48 6.50 -30.36
CA ASN A 218 6.03 6.37 -30.32
C ASN A 218 5.47 7.36 -29.30
N GLU A 219 4.32 7.97 -29.60
CA GLU A 219 3.62 8.83 -28.67
C GLU A 219 2.72 7.97 -27.77
N LEU A 220 2.95 8.04 -26.46
CA LEU A 220 2.09 7.45 -25.45
C LEU A 220 1.26 8.55 -24.81
N THR A 221 -0.08 8.42 -24.85
CA THR A 221 -1.02 9.38 -24.24
C THR A 221 -1.95 8.64 -23.29
N ILE A 222 -2.21 9.25 -22.13
CA ILE A 222 -3.08 8.71 -21.08
C ILE A 222 -4.13 9.74 -20.74
N CYS A 223 -5.38 9.31 -20.64
CA CYS A 223 -6.50 10.13 -20.19
C CYS A 223 -7.06 9.54 -18.89
N VAL A 224 -7.19 10.37 -17.87
CA VAL A 224 -7.69 9.95 -16.55
C VAL A 224 -8.89 10.80 -16.17
N TRP A 225 -9.91 10.15 -15.64
CA TRP A 225 -11.04 10.78 -14.98
C TRP A 225 -11.13 10.28 -13.54
N ASP A 226 -11.20 11.20 -12.58
CA ASP A 226 -11.33 10.88 -11.17
C ASP A 226 -12.50 11.64 -10.54
N PRO A 227 -13.56 10.92 -10.11
CA PRO A 227 -14.73 11.50 -9.45
C PRO A 227 -14.51 11.74 -7.95
N THR A 228 -13.43 11.29 -7.35
CA THR A 228 -13.14 11.31 -5.91
C THR A 228 -14.32 10.83 -5.05
N GLU A 229 -15.22 11.73 -4.59
CA GLU A 229 -16.38 11.41 -3.74
C GLU A 229 -17.70 11.22 -4.50
N ASP A 230 -17.74 11.56 -5.78
CA ASP A 230 -18.98 11.62 -6.56
C ASP A 230 -19.33 10.31 -7.28
N PHE A 231 -18.61 9.22 -6.95
CA PHE A 231 -18.82 7.92 -7.56
C PHE A 231 -18.83 6.79 -6.51
N ILE A 232 -18.89 5.54 -6.98
CA ILE A 232 -18.96 4.34 -6.15
C ILE A 232 -17.57 3.71 -5.90
N ASN A 233 -16.49 4.35 -6.31
CA ASN A 233 -15.11 3.88 -6.23
C ASN A 233 -14.58 3.72 -4.80
N SER A 234 -13.59 2.85 -4.65
CA SER A 234 -12.78 2.72 -3.44
C SER A 234 -11.75 3.83 -3.41
N ARG A 235 -11.99 4.85 -2.60
CA ARG A 235 -11.14 6.05 -2.53
C ARG A 235 -10.31 6.18 -1.25
N GLY A 236 -10.52 5.28 -0.29
CA GLY A 236 -9.88 5.41 1.01
C GLY A 236 -10.30 6.70 1.75
N LYS A 237 -9.33 7.40 2.32
CA LYS A 237 -9.56 8.65 3.08
C LYS A 237 -9.49 9.93 2.23
N GLN A 238 -9.64 9.83 0.93
CA GLN A 238 -9.67 10.99 0.05
C GLN A 238 -10.98 11.78 0.22
N SER A 239 -10.89 13.13 0.16
CA SER A 239 -12.05 14.00 0.30
C SER A 239 -11.87 15.31 -0.47
N PHE A 240 -12.98 15.86 -1.03
CA PHE A 240 -12.99 17.21 -1.61
C PHE A 240 -12.71 18.30 -0.57
N LYS A 241 -13.07 18.03 0.70
CA LYS A 241 -12.89 18.96 1.81
C LYS A 241 -12.22 18.23 2.98
N PRO A 242 -10.89 18.12 2.97
CA PRO A 242 -10.14 17.45 4.01
C PRO A 242 -10.51 17.98 5.41
N ARG A 243 -10.84 17.06 6.32
CA ARG A 243 -11.20 17.38 7.71
C ARG A 243 -11.15 16.12 8.57
N GLY A 244 -10.89 16.28 9.87
CA GLY A 244 -10.81 15.14 10.79
C GLY A 244 -9.73 14.16 10.32
N CYS A 245 -10.10 12.93 10.03
CA CYS A 245 -9.19 11.89 9.57
C CYS A 245 -9.11 11.74 8.03
N PHE A 246 -9.63 12.70 7.27
CA PHE A 246 -9.64 12.69 5.82
C PHE A 246 -8.59 13.62 5.24
N TYR A 247 -8.00 13.19 4.11
CA TYR A 247 -6.95 13.88 3.37
C TYR A 247 -7.50 14.47 2.07
N THR A 248 -6.69 15.25 1.38
CA THR A 248 -7.03 15.75 0.06
C THR A 248 -7.17 14.62 -0.96
N ARG A 249 -7.83 14.91 -2.10
CA ARG A 249 -7.93 13.98 -3.22
C ARG A 249 -6.56 13.75 -3.88
N VAL A 250 -6.44 12.62 -4.56
CA VAL A 250 -5.27 12.23 -5.36
C VAL A 250 -5.79 11.71 -6.69
N SER A 251 -5.38 12.32 -7.80
CA SER A 251 -5.89 11.98 -9.12
C SER A 251 -4.75 11.71 -10.11
N GLY A 252 -4.98 10.76 -11.02
CA GLY A 252 -4.02 10.42 -12.06
C GLY A 252 -2.97 9.40 -11.61
N ILE A 253 -1.83 9.42 -12.29
CA ILE A 253 -0.73 8.48 -12.04
C ILE A 253 -0.08 8.79 -10.70
N TRP A 254 -0.08 7.83 -9.77
CA TRP A 254 0.57 8.00 -8.47
C TRP A 254 1.52 6.84 -8.07
N GLN A 255 1.67 5.82 -8.94
CA GLN A 255 2.72 4.81 -8.83
C GLN A 255 3.45 4.65 -10.17
N THR A 256 4.60 3.99 -10.13
CA THR A 256 5.51 3.82 -11.28
C THR A 256 4.80 3.33 -12.54
N VAL A 257 5.19 3.90 -13.67
CA VAL A 257 4.87 3.42 -15.02
C VAL A 257 6.13 2.84 -15.63
N TRP A 258 6.05 1.63 -16.23
CA TRP A 258 7.19 0.99 -16.86
C TRP A 258 6.78 0.11 -18.04
N MET A 259 7.74 -0.28 -18.85
CA MET A 259 7.56 -1.26 -19.92
C MET A 259 8.49 -2.46 -19.72
N GLU A 260 8.02 -3.63 -20.12
CA GLU A 260 8.82 -4.84 -20.26
C GLU A 260 8.79 -5.34 -21.70
N THR A 261 9.88 -5.96 -22.15
CA THR A 261 9.92 -6.71 -23.40
C THR A 261 10.07 -8.19 -23.05
N VAL A 262 9.08 -8.98 -23.41
CA VAL A 262 8.99 -10.41 -23.11
C VAL A 262 8.89 -11.22 -24.41
N PRO A 263 9.19 -12.53 -24.38
CA PRO A 263 8.87 -13.43 -25.51
C PRO A 263 7.35 -13.50 -25.74
N GLU A 264 6.92 -14.04 -26.87
CA GLU A 264 5.50 -14.26 -27.18
C GLU A 264 4.87 -15.18 -26.15
N THR A 265 5.49 -16.31 -25.86
CA THR A 265 5.15 -17.16 -24.71
C THR A 265 5.88 -16.63 -23.48
N HIS A 266 5.13 -16.17 -22.49
CA HIS A 266 5.68 -15.61 -21.24
C HIS A 266 4.73 -15.78 -20.07
N VAL A 267 5.29 -15.78 -18.85
CA VAL A 267 4.52 -15.81 -17.61
C VAL A 267 3.91 -14.42 -17.35
N GLU A 268 2.60 -14.30 -17.37
CA GLU A 268 1.90 -13.06 -17.00
C GLU A 268 1.85 -12.86 -15.49
N SER A 269 1.53 -13.91 -14.76
CA SER A 269 1.46 -13.91 -13.31
C SER A 269 1.77 -15.29 -12.72
N TYR A 270 2.09 -15.30 -11.43
CA TYR A 270 2.29 -16.55 -10.70
C TYR A 270 1.75 -16.45 -9.28
N GLY A 271 1.44 -17.60 -8.69
CA GLY A 271 1.18 -17.76 -7.26
C GLY A 271 2.28 -18.60 -6.60
N CYS A 272 2.68 -18.20 -5.39
CA CYS A 272 3.66 -18.91 -4.58
C CYS A 272 3.09 -19.18 -3.18
N ALA A 273 2.86 -20.44 -2.84
CA ALA A 273 2.30 -20.87 -1.57
C ALA A 273 3.27 -21.78 -0.82
N THR A 274 3.59 -21.44 0.43
CA THR A 274 4.51 -22.21 1.29
C THR A 274 3.75 -23.12 2.23
N ASP A 275 4.26 -24.35 2.42
CA ASP A 275 3.77 -25.33 3.37
C ASP A 275 4.93 -25.74 4.28
N ILE A 276 5.03 -25.12 5.45
CA ILE A 276 6.15 -25.38 6.39
C ILE A 276 6.06 -26.74 7.07
N ASP A 277 4.87 -27.32 7.15
CA ASP A 277 4.66 -28.63 7.79
C ASP A 277 5.13 -29.76 6.86
N LYS A 278 5.08 -29.54 5.54
CA LYS A 278 5.57 -30.48 4.53
C LYS A 278 6.94 -30.13 3.98
N GLY A 279 7.46 -28.93 4.26
CA GLY A 279 8.69 -28.42 3.63
C GLY A 279 8.54 -28.24 2.12
N GLU A 280 7.45 -27.61 1.69
CA GLU A 280 7.11 -27.45 0.26
C GLU A 280 6.84 -26.00 -0.08
N VAL A 281 7.20 -25.64 -1.32
CA VAL A 281 6.74 -24.41 -1.97
C VAL A 281 6.02 -24.80 -3.26
N ARG A 282 4.82 -24.31 -3.45
CA ARG A 282 3.98 -24.61 -4.60
C ARG A 282 3.83 -23.38 -5.46
N PHE A 283 4.10 -23.54 -6.74
CA PHE A 283 3.94 -22.50 -7.75
C PHE A 283 2.82 -22.86 -8.72
N ASN A 284 2.05 -21.88 -9.10
CA ASN A 284 1.13 -21.94 -10.24
C ASN A 284 1.39 -20.72 -11.12
N PHE A 285 1.20 -20.87 -12.43
CA PHE A 285 1.51 -19.84 -13.41
C PHE A 285 0.30 -19.55 -14.29
N ASP A 286 0.18 -18.28 -14.70
CA ASP A 286 -0.67 -17.86 -15.81
C ASP A 286 0.30 -17.53 -16.96
N ILE A 287 0.24 -18.28 -18.06
CA ILE A 287 1.18 -18.18 -19.19
C ILE A 287 0.42 -17.69 -20.41
N ALA A 288 0.86 -16.57 -20.98
CA ALA A 288 0.34 -16.05 -22.24
C ALA A 288 1.07 -16.65 -23.44
N GLY A 289 0.38 -16.76 -24.59
CA GLY A 289 0.97 -17.20 -25.86
C GLY A 289 1.42 -18.67 -25.89
N SER A 290 1.10 -19.46 -24.86
CA SER A 290 1.51 -20.85 -24.77
C SER A 290 0.59 -21.78 -25.55
N GLU A 291 1.19 -22.83 -26.15
CA GLU A 291 0.45 -24.07 -26.40
C GLU A 291 0.23 -24.77 -25.05
N PRO A 292 -0.81 -25.61 -24.89
CA PRO A 292 -0.92 -26.47 -23.73
C PRO A 292 0.39 -27.28 -23.56
N ASP A 293 0.88 -27.40 -22.31
CA ASP A 293 2.07 -28.17 -21.92
C ASP A 293 3.42 -27.41 -22.00
N GLU A 294 3.46 -26.06 -21.89
CA GLU A 294 4.75 -25.35 -21.75
C GLU A 294 5.45 -25.71 -20.42
N ASP A 295 6.66 -26.23 -20.50
CA ASP A 295 7.45 -26.64 -19.35
C ASP A 295 8.03 -25.44 -18.58
N VAL A 296 7.96 -25.52 -17.26
CA VAL A 296 8.51 -24.52 -16.33
C VAL A 296 9.59 -25.15 -15.45
N GLU A 297 10.77 -24.56 -15.45
CA GLU A 297 11.87 -24.88 -14.54
C GLU A 297 11.95 -23.83 -13.41
N ILE A 298 11.98 -24.29 -12.15
CA ILE A 298 12.13 -23.46 -10.96
C ILE A 298 13.41 -23.85 -10.25
N THR A 299 14.29 -22.89 -9.97
CA THR A 299 15.48 -23.08 -9.15
C THR A 299 15.43 -22.17 -7.94
N VAL A 300 15.61 -22.72 -6.73
CA VAL A 300 15.56 -22.00 -5.46
C VAL A 300 16.98 -21.85 -4.88
N PHE A 301 17.24 -20.67 -4.30
CA PHE A 301 18.54 -20.30 -3.74
C PHE A 301 18.40 -19.82 -2.28
N ASP A 302 19.41 -20.13 -1.46
CA ASP A 302 19.65 -19.56 -0.15
C ASP A 302 21.00 -18.83 -0.19
N ASP A 303 20.99 -17.50 0.02
CA ASP A 303 22.17 -16.63 -0.09
C ASP A 303 22.99 -16.85 -1.38
N GLY A 304 22.28 -16.97 -2.52
CA GLY A 304 22.88 -17.18 -3.85
C GLY A 304 23.31 -18.63 -4.15
N ARG A 305 23.23 -19.56 -3.19
CA ARG A 305 23.52 -20.97 -3.39
C ARG A 305 22.25 -21.74 -3.79
N LYS A 306 22.28 -22.47 -4.90
CA LYS A 306 21.19 -23.38 -5.29
C LYS A 306 20.99 -24.44 -4.20
N ILE A 307 19.75 -24.57 -3.72
CA ILE A 307 19.37 -25.53 -2.66
C ILE A 307 18.27 -26.51 -3.10
N ALA A 308 17.44 -26.15 -4.07
CA ALA A 308 16.38 -26.98 -4.59
C ALA A 308 16.03 -26.59 -6.03
N SER A 309 15.39 -27.50 -6.77
CA SER A 309 14.77 -27.21 -8.06
C SER A 309 13.61 -28.17 -8.34
N ALA A 310 12.72 -27.77 -9.23
CA ALA A 310 11.67 -28.60 -9.78
C ALA A 310 11.39 -28.20 -11.23
N GLU A 311 10.91 -29.15 -12.01
CA GLU A 311 10.39 -28.95 -13.35
C GLU A 311 8.96 -29.50 -13.41
N GLY A 312 8.14 -28.96 -14.26
CA GLY A 312 6.78 -29.45 -14.48
C GLY A 312 6.05 -28.64 -15.54
N ASP A 313 4.89 -29.13 -15.86
CA ASP A 313 3.93 -28.52 -16.76
C ASP A 313 3.41 -27.20 -16.14
N GLY A 314 3.54 -26.10 -16.88
CA GLY A 314 3.17 -24.76 -16.42
C GLY A 314 1.67 -24.58 -16.16
N ASP A 315 0.82 -25.40 -16.80
CA ASP A 315 -0.63 -25.41 -16.55
C ASP A 315 -1.00 -26.10 -15.23
N ARG A 316 -0.02 -26.71 -14.56
CA ARG A 316 -0.20 -27.43 -13.30
C ARG A 316 0.60 -26.79 -12.19
N MET A 317 0.23 -27.18 -10.97
CA MET A 317 0.99 -26.76 -9.79
C MET A 317 2.33 -27.47 -9.71
N VAL A 318 3.43 -26.71 -9.82
CA VAL A 318 4.79 -27.21 -9.67
C VAL A 318 5.21 -27.08 -8.21
N THR A 319 5.64 -28.19 -7.60
CA THR A 319 6.02 -28.26 -6.19
C THR A 319 7.53 -28.41 -6.04
N VAL A 320 8.15 -27.49 -5.33
CA VAL A 320 9.57 -27.57 -4.94
C VAL A 320 9.67 -28.07 -3.51
N LYS A 321 10.42 -29.16 -3.29
CA LYS A 321 10.79 -29.65 -1.94
C LYS A 321 11.95 -28.87 -1.40
N MET A 322 11.77 -28.28 -0.22
CA MET A 322 12.85 -27.62 0.51
C MET A 322 13.72 -28.66 1.22
N PRO A 323 15.03 -28.43 1.33
CA PRO A 323 15.92 -29.33 2.08
C PRO A 323 15.57 -29.32 3.57
N ASP A 324 15.92 -30.41 4.27
CA ASP A 324 15.77 -30.47 5.72
C ASP A 324 16.52 -29.34 6.42
N GLY A 325 15.89 -28.77 7.44
CA GLY A 325 16.46 -27.64 8.18
C GLY A 325 16.31 -26.28 7.49
N PHE A 326 15.40 -26.14 6.52
CA PHE A 326 15.08 -24.84 5.93
C PHE A 326 14.71 -23.81 7.01
N LYS A 327 15.06 -22.54 6.74
CA LYS A 327 14.83 -21.43 7.65
C LYS A 327 13.41 -20.88 7.46
N LEU A 328 12.75 -20.53 8.57
CA LEU A 328 11.44 -19.91 8.56
C LEU A 328 11.57 -18.38 8.52
N TRP A 329 10.62 -17.74 7.85
CA TRP A 329 10.46 -16.29 7.91
C TRP A 329 9.60 -15.90 9.12
N SER A 330 10.08 -14.92 9.91
CA SER A 330 9.32 -14.24 10.97
C SER A 330 9.85 -12.83 11.15
N PRO A 331 9.16 -11.95 11.90
CA PRO A 331 9.68 -10.61 12.21
C PRO A 331 11.05 -10.62 12.91
N GLU A 332 11.35 -11.63 13.71
CA GLU A 332 12.63 -11.78 14.41
C GLU A 332 13.74 -12.39 13.52
N SER A 333 13.34 -13.09 12.47
CA SER A 333 14.25 -13.73 11.51
C SER A 333 13.63 -13.67 10.11
N PRO A 334 13.72 -12.53 9.42
CA PRO A 334 13.04 -12.32 8.14
C PRO A 334 13.81 -12.95 6.98
N HIS A 335 13.98 -14.27 7.04
CA HIS A 335 14.74 -15.02 6.04
C HIS A 335 13.94 -15.20 4.75
N LEU A 336 14.50 -14.75 3.65
CA LEU A 336 13.93 -14.84 2.30
C LEU A 336 14.79 -15.74 1.43
N TYR A 337 14.14 -16.68 0.75
CA TYR A 337 14.74 -17.44 -0.34
C TYR A 337 14.48 -16.74 -1.65
N THR A 338 15.47 -16.75 -2.55
CA THR A 338 15.27 -16.29 -3.92
C THR A 338 15.03 -17.47 -4.86
N PHE A 339 14.39 -17.20 -5.98
CA PHE A 339 14.20 -18.23 -7.00
C PHE A 339 14.30 -17.62 -8.40
N ASN A 340 14.63 -18.46 -9.37
CA ASN A 340 14.51 -18.18 -10.78
C ASN A 340 13.48 -19.12 -11.40
N VAL A 341 12.65 -18.57 -12.27
CA VAL A 341 11.74 -19.31 -13.14
C VAL A 341 12.21 -19.17 -14.57
N LYS A 342 12.17 -20.27 -15.31
CA LYS A 342 12.38 -20.32 -16.76
C LYS A 342 11.18 -21.00 -17.40
N CYS A 343 10.60 -20.37 -18.41
CA CYS A 343 9.47 -20.85 -19.18
C CYS A 343 9.77 -20.57 -20.66
N GLY A 344 10.19 -21.61 -21.41
CA GLY A 344 10.69 -21.43 -22.74
C GLY A 344 11.81 -20.39 -22.83
N ALA A 345 11.56 -19.29 -23.54
CA ALA A 345 12.48 -18.16 -23.67
C ALA A 345 12.28 -17.08 -22.61
N ASP A 346 11.19 -17.11 -21.82
CA ASP A 346 10.96 -16.18 -20.72
C ASP A 346 11.71 -16.61 -19.47
N SER A 347 12.14 -15.65 -18.70
CA SER A 347 12.71 -15.88 -17.38
C SER A 347 12.51 -14.68 -16.46
N PHE A 348 12.30 -14.98 -15.19
CA PHE A 348 12.23 -13.97 -14.14
C PHE A 348 12.77 -14.52 -12.82
N SER A 349 13.11 -13.61 -11.93
CA SER A 349 13.49 -13.94 -10.56
C SER A 349 12.49 -13.35 -9.56
N GLY A 350 12.40 -14.00 -8.39
CA GLY A 350 11.57 -13.55 -7.29
C GLY A 350 12.10 -14.04 -5.96
N TYR A 351 11.28 -13.87 -4.92
CA TYR A 351 11.60 -14.36 -3.58
C TYR A 351 10.36 -14.84 -2.84
N PHE A 352 10.55 -15.64 -1.81
CA PHE A 352 9.50 -16.04 -0.87
C PHE A 352 10.06 -16.23 0.55
N GLY A 353 9.17 -16.23 1.53
CA GLY A 353 9.48 -16.57 2.92
C GLY A 353 8.71 -17.79 3.36
N MET A 354 9.40 -18.80 3.89
CA MET A 354 8.76 -19.99 4.47
C MET A 354 8.06 -19.62 5.77
N ARG A 355 6.73 -19.43 5.71
CA ARG A 355 5.92 -19.05 6.89
C ARG A 355 4.52 -19.64 6.84
N LYS A 356 3.88 -19.73 8.02
CA LYS A 356 2.49 -20.11 8.20
C LYS A 356 1.85 -19.20 9.24
N ILE A 357 0.66 -18.69 8.95
CA ILE A 357 -0.18 -17.98 9.91
C ILE A 357 -1.50 -18.74 10.07
N GLU A 358 -1.97 -18.92 11.28
CA GLU A 358 -3.23 -19.63 11.53
C GLU A 358 -3.92 -19.18 12.81
N LYS A 359 -5.22 -19.41 12.89
CA LYS A 359 -6.04 -19.35 14.10
C LYS A 359 -6.04 -20.72 14.75
N ARG A 360 -5.55 -20.83 15.99
CA ARG A 360 -5.48 -22.10 16.75
C ARG A 360 -5.67 -21.88 18.23
N LYS A 361 -6.16 -22.89 18.96
CA LYS A 361 -6.18 -22.88 20.42
C LYS A 361 -4.79 -23.12 20.99
N ASP A 362 -4.42 -22.29 21.96
CA ASP A 362 -3.20 -22.46 22.76
C ASP A 362 -3.37 -23.61 23.78
N ALA A 363 -2.30 -23.89 24.53
CA ALA A 363 -2.31 -24.93 25.55
C ALA A 363 -3.33 -24.72 26.69
N LYS A 364 -3.84 -23.49 26.84
CA LYS A 364 -4.89 -23.11 27.80
C LYS A 364 -6.29 -23.14 27.20
N GLY A 365 -6.43 -23.49 25.93
CA GLY A 365 -7.70 -23.57 25.20
C GLY A 365 -8.18 -22.25 24.59
N PHE A 366 -7.39 -21.17 24.64
CA PHE A 366 -7.75 -19.88 24.08
C PHE A 366 -7.33 -19.79 22.61
N LEU A 367 -8.21 -19.23 21.75
CA LEU A 367 -7.87 -18.90 20.36
C LEU A 367 -6.84 -17.79 20.32
N ARG A 368 -5.76 -18.03 19.54
CA ARG A 368 -4.63 -17.11 19.32
C ARG A 368 -4.21 -17.10 17.87
N PHE A 369 -3.49 -16.06 17.50
CA PHE A 369 -2.64 -16.08 16.32
C PHE A 369 -1.46 -17.03 16.56
N PHE A 370 -1.18 -17.84 15.56
CA PHE A 370 0.02 -18.71 15.55
C PHE A 370 0.82 -18.39 14.31
N LEU A 371 2.06 -17.98 14.50
CA LEU A 371 3.04 -17.83 13.43
C LEU A 371 4.01 -19.01 13.51
N ASN A 372 4.17 -19.74 12.41
CA ASN A 372 5.09 -20.87 12.33
C ASN A 372 4.87 -21.89 13.46
N ASN A 373 3.62 -22.26 13.68
CA ASN A 373 3.19 -23.21 14.71
C ASN A 373 3.39 -22.77 16.17
N LYS A 374 3.73 -21.48 16.43
CA LYS A 374 3.92 -20.94 17.78
C LYS A 374 2.90 -19.81 18.04
N PRO A 375 2.34 -19.70 19.26
CA PRO A 375 1.52 -18.56 19.61
C PRO A 375 2.28 -17.27 19.38
N TYR A 376 1.64 -16.30 18.72
CA TYR A 376 2.28 -15.03 18.37
C TYR A 376 1.38 -13.86 18.74
N PHE A 377 1.96 -12.83 19.34
CA PHE A 377 1.23 -11.61 19.72
C PHE A 377 1.50 -10.52 18.68
N LEU A 378 0.44 -10.03 18.02
CA LEU A 378 0.53 -8.93 17.09
C LEU A 378 0.58 -7.61 17.86
N MET A 379 1.72 -6.97 17.93
CA MET A 379 1.90 -5.64 18.50
C MET A 379 2.14 -4.65 17.36
N GLY A 380 1.09 -3.90 17.01
CA GLY A 380 1.07 -3.13 15.79
C GLY A 380 0.65 -1.69 15.95
N THR A 381 0.78 -0.97 14.85
CA THR A 381 0.29 0.39 14.67
C THR A 381 -0.47 0.52 13.36
N LEU A 382 -1.33 1.53 13.27
CA LEU A 382 -1.99 1.93 12.04
C LEU A 382 -1.00 2.71 11.17
N ASP A 383 -0.93 2.34 9.89
CA ASP A 383 -0.14 3.05 8.88
C ASP A 383 -1.05 3.48 7.72
N GLN A 384 -1.24 4.79 7.55
CA GLN A 384 -2.11 5.35 6.52
C GLN A 384 -1.36 5.76 5.25
N GLY A 385 -0.02 5.90 5.31
CA GLY A 385 0.84 6.13 4.16
C GLY A 385 0.61 7.44 3.41
N TRP A 386 0.27 8.53 4.10
CA TRP A 386 0.11 9.85 3.53
C TRP A 386 1.34 10.72 3.79
N TRP A 387 1.83 11.35 2.72
CA TRP A 387 3.04 12.20 2.74
C TRP A 387 2.68 13.66 2.55
N PRO A 388 3.33 14.60 3.25
CA PRO A 388 2.98 16.00 3.15
C PRO A 388 3.23 16.61 1.77
N ASP A 389 4.19 16.11 1.04
CA ASP A 389 4.66 16.61 -0.24
C ASP A 389 4.31 15.70 -1.43
N GLY A 390 4.23 14.38 -1.21
CA GLY A 390 3.91 13.39 -2.23
C GLY A 390 2.47 12.84 -2.18
N LEU A 391 1.72 13.12 -1.13
CA LEU A 391 0.37 12.61 -0.84
C LEU A 391 0.36 11.07 -0.73
N LEU A 392 -0.29 10.34 -1.65
CA LEU A 392 -0.25 8.87 -1.65
C LEU A 392 1.11 8.32 -2.08
N THR A 393 1.89 9.08 -2.85
CA THR A 393 3.19 8.62 -3.33
C THR A 393 4.28 9.01 -2.33
N PRO A 394 4.99 8.05 -1.70
CA PRO A 394 6.16 8.38 -0.90
C PRO A 394 7.19 9.17 -1.74
N PRO A 395 7.90 10.13 -1.15
CA PRO A 395 8.89 10.93 -1.89
C PRO A 395 10.00 10.08 -2.52
N SER A 396 10.43 9.02 -1.83
CA SER A 396 11.44 8.07 -2.29
C SER A 396 11.26 6.70 -1.62
N GLU A 397 12.02 5.71 -2.07
CA GLU A 397 12.07 4.40 -1.43
C GLU A 397 12.70 4.46 -0.03
N GLU A 398 13.71 5.32 0.16
CA GLU A 398 14.36 5.53 1.45
C GLU A 398 13.39 6.14 2.47
N ALA A 399 12.53 7.07 2.04
CA ALA A 399 11.47 7.62 2.89
C ALA A 399 10.49 6.54 3.34
N MET A 400 10.05 5.72 2.40
CA MET A 400 9.14 4.60 2.66
C MET A 400 9.79 3.54 3.58
N GLU A 401 11.06 3.20 3.34
CA GLU A 401 11.80 2.28 4.19
C GLU A 401 12.03 2.85 5.60
N TYR A 402 12.23 4.16 5.72
CA TYR A 402 12.38 4.83 7.00
C TYR A 402 11.15 4.61 7.90
N ASP A 403 9.94 4.79 7.36
CA ASP A 403 8.70 4.58 8.12
C ASP A 403 8.59 3.15 8.66
N VAL A 404 8.88 2.15 7.84
CA VAL A 404 8.85 0.74 8.26
C VAL A 404 9.93 0.45 9.31
N ARG A 405 11.14 1.01 9.13
CA ARG A 405 12.27 0.80 10.03
C ARG A 405 12.02 1.42 11.40
N ILE A 406 11.55 2.67 11.45
CA ILE A 406 11.30 3.35 12.73
C ILE A 406 10.21 2.66 13.54
N LEU A 407 9.19 2.10 12.90
CA LEU A 407 8.17 1.31 13.59
C LEU A 407 8.77 0.06 14.21
N LYS A 408 9.63 -0.64 13.48
CA LYS A 408 10.33 -1.82 14.00
C LYS A 408 11.28 -1.46 15.15
N ASP A 409 12.03 -0.37 15.05
CA ASP A 409 12.93 0.13 16.08
C ASP A 409 12.18 0.56 17.35
N CYS A 410 10.92 1.01 17.22
CA CYS A 410 10.01 1.26 18.34
C CYS A 410 9.45 -0.03 18.96
N GLY A 411 9.79 -1.21 18.43
CA GLY A 411 9.39 -2.51 18.97
C GLY A 411 8.10 -3.07 18.39
N TYR A 412 7.52 -2.48 17.36
CA TYR A 412 6.39 -3.07 16.65
C TYR A 412 6.84 -4.25 15.80
N ASN A 413 6.02 -5.29 15.76
CA ASN A 413 6.21 -6.44 14.88
C ASN A 413 5.15 -6.53 13.76
N THR A 414 4.16 -5.66 13.81
CA THR A 414 3.00 -5.65 12.92
C THR A 414 2.64 -4.20 12.57
N LEU A 415 2.17 -3.98 11.35
CA LEU A 415 1.46 -2.77 10.97
C LEU A 415 0.14 -3.14 10.29
N ARG A 416 -0.87 -2.29 10.41
CA ARG A 416 -2.08 -2.37 9.63
C ARG A 416 -2.01 -1.29 8.55
N LYS A 417 -1.84 -1.70 7.31
CA LYS A 417 -1.91 -0.80 6.15
C LYS A 417 -3.36 -0.41 5.93
N HIS A 418 -3.66 0.79 6.39
CA HIS A 418 -5.03 1.24 6.56
C HIS A 418 -5.57 1.87 5.29
N ILE A 419 -6.50 1.15 4.67
CA ILE A 419 -7.28 1.54 3.49
C ILE A 419 -6.47 2.18 2.36
N LYS A 420 -5.28 1.62 2.11
CA LYS A 420 -4.36 1.99 1.03
C LYS A 420 -3.61 0.76 0.53
N VAL A 421 -3.37 0.67 -0.78
CA VAL A 421 -2.43 -0.28 -1.38
C VAL A 421 -1.16 0.47 -1.77
N GLU A 422 -0.04 0.08 -1.18
CA GLU A 422 1.26 0.70 -1.44
C GLU A 422 1.91 0.16 -2.74
N PRO A 423 2.94 0.82 -3.26
CA PRO A 423 3.84 0.22 -4.24
C PRO A 423 4.42 -1.11 -3.73
N LEU A 424 4.66 -2.08 -4.62
CA LEU A 424 5.13 -3.42 -4.22
C LEU A 424 6.49 -3.39 -3.49
N GLN A 425 7.30 -2.35 -3.70
CA GLN A 425 8.55 -2.12 -2.97
C GLN A 425 8.32 -1.92 -1.47
N TYR A 426 7.18 -1.35 -1.06
CA TYR A 426 6.81 -1.22 0.36
C TYR A 426 6.68 -2.59 1.04
N TYR A 427 5.98 -3.50 0.40
CA TYR A 427 5.81 -4.85 0.95
C TYR A 427 7.12 -5.64 0.92
N ALA A 428 7.92 -5.47 -0.12
CA ALA A 428 9.27 -6.05 -0.18
C ALA A 428 10.17 -5.51 0.96
N CYS A 429 10.01 -4.25 1.32
CA CYS A 429 10.66 -3.67 2.49
C CYS A 429 10.16 -4.32 3.80
N CYS A 430 8.84 -4.51 3.97
CA CYS A 430 8.26 -5.21 5.11
C CYS A 430 8.77 -6.66 5.20
N ASP A 431 8.86 -7.34 4.05
CA ASP A 431 9.37 -8.73 3.97
C ASP A 431 10.84 -8.81 4.40
N ARG A 432 11.67 -7.90 3.94
CA ARG A 432 13.11 -7.84 4.23
C ARG A 432 13.42 -7.39 5.65
N LEU A 433 12.71 -6.39 6.16
CA LEU A 433 12.90 -5.87 7.50
C LEU A 433 12.22 -6.75 8.58
N GLY A 434 11.27 -7.59 8.20
CA GLY A 434 10.53 -8.46 9.10
C GLY A 434 9.49 -7.67 9.91
N ILE A 435 8.43 -7.25 9.27
CA ILE A 435 7.24 -6.69 9.93
C ILE A 435 6.00 -7.30 9.29
N LEU A 436 5.06 -7.78 10.10
CA LEU A 436 3.80 -8.34 9.62
C LEU A 436 2.87 -7.24 9.11
N VAL A 437 2.08 -7.55 8.09
CA VAL A 437 1.13 -6.62 7.51
C VAL A 437 -0.29 -7.16 7.60
N ILE A 438 -1.20 -6.35 8.13
CA ILE A 438 -2.65 -6.51 7.97
C ILE A 438 -3.05 -5.54 6.86
N GLN A 439 -3.62 -6.05 5.77
CA GLN A 439 -3.93 -5.25 4.59
C GLN A 439 -5.43 -4.97 4.50
N ASP A 440 -5.79 -3.69 4.55
CA ASP A 440 -7.15 -3.23 4.31
C ASP A 440 -7.42 -3.05 2.81
N LEU A 441 -8.66 -3.30 2.39
CA LEU A 441 -9.16 -2.80 1.11
C LEU A 441 -9.36 -1.27 1.22
N PRO A 442 -8.96 -0.48 0.22
CA PRO A 442 -9.25 0.96 0.15
C PRO A 442 -10.74 1.22 -0.06
N SER A 443 -11.55 1.03 0.97
CA SER A 443 -12.99 1.26 0.92
C SER A 443 -13.32 2.76 0.93
N GLY A 444 -14.57 3.12 0.67
CA GLY A 444 -15.08 4.50 0.78
C GLY A 444 -16.02 4.64 1.97
N THR A 445 -16.50 5.86 2.25
CA THR A 445 -17.28 6.16 3.47
C THR A 445 -18.80 6.16 3.30
N ASP A 446 -19.34 6.00 2.08
CA ASP A 446 -20.74 6.39 1.79
C ASP A 446 -21.82 5.35 2.08
N SER A 447 -21.46 4.15 2.55
CA SER A 447 -22.42 3.09 2.87
C SER A 447 -23.40 3.45 3.98
N TYR A 448 -23.06 4.38 4.86
CA TYR A 448 -23.95 4.85 5.92
C TYR A 448 -25.18 5.62 5.44
N LYS A 449 -25.13 6.19 4.23
CA LYS A 449 -26.21 7.05 3.74
C LYS A 449 -27.29 6.29 3.00
N ASP A 450 -26.94 5.19 2.34
CA ASP A 450 -27.89 4.38 1.56
C ASP A 450 -27.41 2.91 1.45
N PRO A 451 -27.54 2.11 2.51
CA PRO A 451 -27.04 0.73 2.52
C PRO A 451 -27.84 -0.23 1.63
N MET A 452 -29.03 0.17 1.18
CA MET A 452 -29.94 -0.61 0.32
C MET A 452 -30.28 0.11 -1.00
N GLY A 453 -29.60 1.22 -1.30
CA GLY A 453 -29.90 2.04 -2.47
C GLY A 453 -29.52 1.40 -3.79
N SER A 454 -29.96 2.02 -4.87
CA SER A 454 -29.74 1.54 -6.25
C SER A 454 -28.28 1.37 -6.65
N LYS A 455 -27.34 1.99 -5.95
CA LYS A 455 -25.90 1.92 -6.21
C LYS A 455 -25.20 0.79 -5.44
N VAL A 456 -25.85 0.09 -4.51
CA VAL A 456 -25.20 -0.92 -3.64
C VAL A 456 -24.61 -2.07 -4.44
N LEU A 457 -25.38 -2.63 -5.38
CA LEU A 457 -24.88 -3.73 -6.19
C LEU A 457 -23.74 -3.30 -7.11
N ALA A 458 -23.84 -2.13 -7.75
CA ALA A 458 -22.77 -1.62 -8.60
C ALA A 458 -21.48 -1.39 -7.79
N ARG A 459 -21.59 -0.79 -6.59
CA ARG A 459 -20.47 -0.64 -5.65
C ARG A 459 -19.89 -1.98 -5.23
N TYR A 460 -20.74 -2.92 -4.85
CA TYR A 460 -20.33 -4.27 -4.46
C TYR A 460 -19.51 -4.96 -5.57
N HIS A 461 -19.97 -4.90 -6.82
CA HIS A 461 -19.24 -5.50 -7.93
C HIS A 461 -17.90 -4.82 -8.20
N LEU A 462 -17.87 -3.48 -8.16
CA LEU A 462 -16.62 -2.74 -8.32
C LEU A 462 -15.62 -3.05 -7.20
N GLN A 463 -16.06 -3.00 -5.94
CA GLN A 463 -15.21 -3.35 -4.79
C GLN A 463 -14.72 -4.80 -4.82
N ARG A 464 -15.55 -5.73 -5.31
CA ARG A 464 -15.15 -7.13 -5.49
C ARG A 464 -14.07 -7.27 -6.56
N LYS A 465 -14.15 -6.50 -7.64
CA LYS A 465 -13.11 -6.43 -8.68
C LYS A 465 -11.82 -5.84 -8.09
N GLU A 466 -11.91 -4.71 -7.38
CA GLU A 466 -10.76 -4.06 -6.75
C GLU A 466 -10.12 -4.95 -5.66
N LEU A 467 -10.93 -5.61 -4.82
CA LEU A 467 -10.46 -6.56 -3.81
C LEU A 467 -9.70 -7.72 -4.44
N LYS A 468 -10.25 -8.31 -5.51
CA LYS A 468 -9.57 -9.39 -6.24
C LYS A 468 -8.24 -8.90 -6.82
N GLY A 469 -8.23 -7.74 -7.49
CA GLY A 469 -7.01 -7.16 -8.06
C GLY A 469 -5.95 -6.85 -7.01
N MET A 470 -6.33 -6.34 -5.83
CA MET A 470 -5.44 -6.16 -4.70
C MET A 470 -4.84 -7.50 -4.23
N MET A 471 -5.69 -8.52 -4.04
CA MET A 471 -5.22 -9.85 -3.60
C MET A 471 -4.30 -10.50 -4.64
N ASP A 472 -4.61 -10.37 -5.94
CA ASP A 472 -3.75 -10.87 -7.02
C ASP A 472 -2.36 -10.22 -7.00
N ALA A 473 -2.32 -8.91 -6.86
CA ALA A 473 -1.06 -8.15 -6.81
C ALA A 473 -0.21 -8.49 -5.59
N LEU A 474 -0.84 -8.82 -4.45
CA LEU A 474 -0.19 -8.98 -3.15
C LEU A 474 -0.09 -10.44 -2.67
N ARG A 475 -0.60 -11.41 -3.40
CA ARG A 475 -0.70 -12.82 -2.97
C ARG A 475 0.64 -13.47 -2.61
N ASN A 476 1.73 -13.01 -3.22
CA ASN A 476 3.07 -13.58 -3.03
C ASN A 476 3.88 -12.92 -1.90
N ILE A 477 3.30 -11.94 -1.19
CA ILE A 477 3.97 -11.18 -0.14
C ILE A 477 3.97 -11.99 1.19
N PRO A 478 5.12 -12.43 1.71
CA PRO A 478 5.16 -13.21 2.94
C PRO A 478 4.75 -12.41 4.19
N SER A 479 5.03 -11.12 4.27
CA SER A 479 4.67 -10.27 5.41
C SER A 479 3.16 -10.08 5.61
N ILE A 480 2.35 -10.15 4.54
CA ILE A 480 0.89 -10.04 4.68
C ILE A 480 0.35 -11.31 5.33
N VAL A 481 -0.32 -11.15 6.47
CA VAL A 481 -0.86 -12.27 7.27
C VAL A 481 -2.38 -12.22 7.43
N MET A 482 -3.02 -11.09 7.13
CA MET A 482 -4.46 -10.93 7.28
C MET A 482 -5.02 -9.92 6.27
N TRP A 483 -6.18 -10.25 5.70
CA TRP A 483 -6.99 -9.38 4.85
C TRP A 483 -8.12 -8.74 5.65
N CYS A 484 -8.36 -7.43 5.45
CA CYS A 484 -9.47 -6.70 6.02
C CYS A 484 -10.30 -6.03 4.91
N PRO A 485 -11.41 -6.64 4.46
CA PRO A 485 -12.21 -6.11 3.35
C PRO A 485 -12.97 -4.83 3.66
N TYR A 486 -13.32 -4.58 4.93
CA TYR A 486 -14.16 -3.45 5.33
C TYR A 486 -13.62 -2.80 6.61
N ASN A 487 -13.14 -1.57 6.51
CA ASN A 487 -12.80 -0.78 7.69
C ASN A 487 -14.07 -0.16 8.29
N GLU A 488 -14.35 -0.45 9.56
CA GLU A 488 -15.46 0.17 10.31
C GLU A 488 -16.80 0.21 9.56
N GLY A 489 -17.07 -0.80 8.75
CA GLY A 489 -18.26 -0.84 7.91
C GLY A 489 -18.26 0.12 6.72
N TRP A 490 -17.13 0.78 6.41
CA TRP A 490 -17.03 1.68 5.26
C TRP A 490 -17.28 0.94 3.95
N SER A 491 -18.23 1.43 3.17
CA SER A 491 -18.72 0.81 1.93
C SER A 491 -19.23 -0.62 2.09
N GLN A 492 -19.43 -1.09 3.31
CA GLN A 492 -19.96 -2.41 3.60
C GLN A 492 -21.37 -2.54 3.03
N PRO A 493 -21.66 -3.57 2.21
CA PRO A 493 -23.01 -3.86 1.77
C PRO A 493 -23.83 -4.50 2.89
N GLY A 494 -25.08 -4.83 2.61
CA GLY A 494 -25.90 -5.57 3.57
C GLY A 494 -25.29 -6.92 3.97
N GLU A 495 -25.82 -7.53 5.02
CA GLU A 495 -25.33 -8.75 5.68
C GLU A 495 -24.94 -9.85 4.69
N PHE A 496 -25.87 -10.24 3.81
CA PHE A 496 -25.65 -11.32 2.84
C PHE A 496 -24.42 -11.08 1.95
N LEU A 497 -24.28 -9.89 1.37
CA LEU A 497 -23.16 -9.57 0.48
C LEU A 497 -21.83 -9.44 1.25
N THR A 498 -21.89 -9.03 2.52
CA THR A 498 -20.72 -9.03 3.41
C THR A 498 -20.22 -10.45 3.62
N HIS A 499 -21.11 -11.40 3.97
CA HIS A 499 -20.73 -12.80 4.10
C HIS A 499 -20.15 -13.39 2.81
N GLN A 500 -20.78 -13.09 1.67
CA GLN A 500 -20.26 -13.49 0.37
C GLN A 500 -18.84 -12.96 0.10
N THR A 501 -18.53 -11.75 0.55
CA THR A 501 -17.18 -11.18 0.43
C THR A 501 -16.18 -11.92 1.31
N LEU A 502 -16.50 -12.15 2.58
CA LEU A 502 -15.61 -12.84 3.51
C LEU A 502 -15.36 -14.30 3.09
N ASP A 503 -16.40 -14.99 2.65
CA ASP A 503 -16.29 -16.33 2.07
C ASP A 503 -15.40 -16.36 0.81
N PHE A 504 -15.54 -15.35 -0.05
CA PHE A 504 -14.66 -15.23 -1.19
C PHE A 504 -13.20 -15.06 -0.77
N VAL A 505 -12.89 -14.12 0.12
CA VAL A 505 -11.52 -13.88 0.60
C VAL A 505 -10.93 -15.17 1.16
N ARG A 506 -11.68 -15.89 2.00
CA ARG A 506 -11.27 -17.17 2.59
C ARG A 506 -10.96 -18.26 1.57
N ARG A 507 -11.78 -18.39 0.53
CA ARG A 507 -11.57 -19.39 -0.53
C ARG A 507 -10.49 -19.00 -1.50
N TYR A 508 -10.38 -17.69 -1.77
CA TYR A 508 -9.41 -17.16 -2.72
C TYR A 508 -7.99 -17.22 -2.19
N ASP A 509 -7.81 -16.96 -0.90
CA ASP A 509 -6.52 -17.05 -0.21
C ASP A 509 -6.67 -17.67 1.18
N SER A 510 -6.50 -18.98 1.26
CA SER A 510 -6.55 -19.74 2.52
C SER A 510 -5.25 -19.67 3.33
N SER A 511 -4.19 -19.04 2.81
CA SER A 511 -2.88 -18.95 3.45
C SER A 511 -2.77 -17.76 4.43
N ARG A 512 -3.83 -16.96 4.53
CA ARG A 512 -3.93 -15.77 5.38
C ARG A 512 -5.22 -15.77 6.17
N LEU A 513 -5.22 -15.00 7.25
CA LEU A 513 -6.41 -14.79 8.08
C LEU A 513 -7.32 -13.75 7.46
N VAL A 514 -8.58 -13.75 7.88
CA VAL A 514 -9.59 -12.78 7.46
C VAL A 514 -10.09 -12.04 8.69
N ASN A 515 -9.86 -10.71 8.72
CA ASN A 515 -10.61 -9.83 9.60
C ASN A 515 -11.99 -9.61 8.98
N GLY A 516 -13.04 -9.68 9.77
CA GLY A 516 -14.38 -9.28 9.33
C GLY A 516 -14.44 -7.78 9.07
N PRO A 517 -15.59 -7.14 8.97
CA PRO A 517 -15.68 -5.70 9.09
C PRO A 517 -15.07 -5.26 10.42
N SER A 518 -13.99 -4.47 10.38
CA SER A 518 -13.27 -4.10 11.59
C SER A 518 -14.11 -3.20 12.51
N GLY A 519 -13.72 -3.06 13.77
CA GLY A 519 -14.33 -2.14 14.70
C GLY A 519 -15.73 -2.48 15.17
N CYS A 520 -16.06 -3.75 15.33
CA CYS A 520 -17.36 -4.25 15.79
C CYS A 520 -18.52 -4.15 14.78
N TRP A 521 -18.25 -4.07 13.51
CA TRP A 521 -19.28 -3.97 12.47
C TRP A 521 -19.73 -5.32 11.91
N ASP A 522 -19.09 -6.39 12.34
CA ASP A 522 -19.41 -7.78 11.96
C ASP A 522 -20.12 -8.60 13.05
N TRP A 523 -20.67 -8.03 14.03
CA TRP A 523 -20.82 -8.54 15.36
C TRP A 523 -21.77 -9.65 15.76
N GLU A 524 -21.29 -10.43 16.69
CA GLU A 524 -22.00 -11.43 17.47
C GLU A 524 -22.61 -10.83 18.74
N GLY A 525 -23.47 -9.87 18.64
CA GLY A 525 -24.26 -9.41 19.75
C GLY A 525 -23.54 -8.88 21.00
N GLY A 526 -24.24 -8.14 21.83
CA GLY A 526 -23.70 -7.42 22.98
C GLY A 526 -23.11 -8.28 24.12
N HIS A 527 -23.20 -9.60 24.06
CA HIS A 527 -22.66 -10.48 25.09
C HIS A 527 -21.14 -10.58 25.12
N LEU A 528 -20.48 -10.19 24.01
CA LEU A 528 -19.01 -10.13 23.91
C LEU A 528 -18.43 -8.80 24.44
N LEU A 529 -19.27 -7.85 24.75
CA LEU A 529 -18.83 -6.56 25.27
C LEU A 529 -18.29 -6.69 26.70
N PRO A 530 -17.28 -5.90 27.09
CA PRO A 530 -16.79 -5.87 28.46
C PRO A 530 -17.92 -5.57 29.45
N LYS A 531 -17.87 -6.21 30.63
CA LYS A 531 -18.89 -6.02 31.68
C LYS A 531 -19.03 -4.53 32.04
N GLY A 532 -20.27 -4.02 31.99
CA GLY A 532 -20.58 -2.61 32.28
C GLY A 532 -20.49 -1.67 31.07
N TRP A 533 -20.08 -2.17 29.90
CA TRP A 533 -20.09 -1.40 28.68
C TRP A 533 -21.48 -1.35 28.08
N LYS A 534 -22.01 -0.15 27.88
CA LYS A 534 -23.34 0.05 27.30
C LYS A 534 -23.17 0.51 25.85
N TRP A 535 -23.88 -0.17 24.96
CA TRP A 535 -23.92 0.12 23.54
C TRP A 535 -24.45 1.52 23.20
N GLU A 536 -25.32 2.04 24.05
CA GLU A 536 -25.87 3.39 23.98
C GLU A 536 -24.79 4.50 23.96
N ASN A 537 -23.59 4.19 24.37
CA ASN A 537 -22.45 5.10 24.33
C ASN A 537 -21.77 5.20 22.94
N ARG A 538 -22.21 4.41 21.97
CA ARG A 538 -21.82 4.56 20.56
C ARG A 538 -22.88 5.32 19.77
N VAL A 539 -22.43 6.03 18.74
CA VAL A 539 -23.31 6.65 17.74
C VAL A 539 -24.34 5.63 17.27
N GLU A 540 -25.62 5.96 17.31
CA GLU A 540 -26.71 5.12 16.80
C GLU A 540 -26.37 4.60 15.40
N THR A 541 -25.94 3.36 15.33
CA THR A 541 -25.75 2.70 14.05
C THR A 541 -27.09 2.10 13.64
N LYS A 542 -27.66 2.58 12.56
CA LYS A 542 -28.87 2.02 11.95
C LYS A 542 -28.65 0.64 11.34
N HIS A 543 -27.44 0.09 11.48
CA HIS A 543 -27.09 -1.21 10.92
C HIS A 543 -27.33 -2.29 11.98
N LYS A 544 -28.17 -3.26 11.63
CA LYS A 544 -28.25 -4.51 12.38
C LYS A 544 -26.91 -5.21 12.31
N PRO A 545 -26.47 -5.83 13.43
CA PRO A 545 -25.31 -6.73 13.37
C PRO A 545 -25.51 -7.72 12.23
N ILE A 546 -24.45 -7.97 11.47
CA ILE A 546 -24.44 -9.16 10.63
C ILE A 546 -24.32 -10.34 11.58
N GLY A 547 -25.15 -11.38 11.36
CA GLY A 547 -25.10 -12.60 12.17
C GLY A 547 -23.71 -13.23 12.19
N GLU A 548 -23.54 -14.31 12.90
CA GLU A 548 -22.29 -15.05 12.99
C GLU A 548 -21.65 -15.24 11.61
N CYS A 549 -20.43 -14.71 11.42
CA CYS A 549 -19.66 -14.90 10.20
C CYS A 549 -18.52 -15.88 10.45
N GLU A 550 -18.74 -17.13 10.14
CA GLU A 550 -17.73 -18.19 10.28
C GLU A 550 -16.48 -17.97 9.43
N ALA A 551 -16.58 -17.18 8.36
CA ALA A 551 -15.47 -16.86 7.50
C ALA A 551 -14.48 -15.87 8.11
N ALA A 552 -14.83 -15.12 9.16
CA ALA A 552 -13.94 -14.23 9.89
C ALA A 552 -13.15 -14.97 10.99
N ASP A 553 -11.86 -14.66 11.10
CA ASP A 553 -10.98 -15.26 12.13
C ASP A 553 -10.92 -14.44 13.40
N THR A 554 -11.25 -13.16 13.32
CA THR A 554 -11.16 -12.20 14.43
C THR A 554 -12.54 -11.61 14.74
N VAL A 555 -12.73 -11.22 15.99
CA VAL A 555 -13.73 -10.24 16.39
C VAL A 555 -12.97 -8.99 16.81
N ASP A 556 -13.12 -7.94 16.01
CA ASP A 556 -12.29 -6.75 16.08
C ASP A 556 -12.99 -5.60 16.79
N MET A 557 -12.30 -4.96 17.73
CA MET A 557 -12.77 -3.79 18.46
C MET A 557 -11.95 -2.56 18.08
N HIS A 558 -12.64 -1.44 17.84
CA HIS A 558 -12.04 -0.11 17.79
C HIS A 558 -12.55 0.71 18.97
N LEU A 559 -11.69 1.07 19.89
CA LEU A 559 -12.05 1.88 21.04
C LEU A 559 -10.97 2.94 21.33
N TYR A 560 -11.32 4.16 21.03
CA TYR A 560 -10.54 5.32 21.36
C TYR A 560 -11.04 5.96 22.66
N ARG A 561 -10.22 6.28 23.62
CA ARG A 561 -8.77 6.19 23.64
C ARG A 561 -8.29 4.80 24.08
N GLY A 562 -9.17 3.96 24.57
CA GLY A 562 -8.91 2.58 24.97
C GLY A 562 -7.83 2.42 26.04
N PRO A 563 -7.27 1.21 26.21
CA PRO A 563 -7.67 0.02 25.46
C PRO A 563 -8.90 -0.67 26.05
N ALA A 564 -9.64 -1.42 25.23
CA ALA A 564 -10.60 -2.42 25.66
C ALA A 564 -10.71 -3.52 24.60
N MET A 565 -11.15 -4.71 25.01
CA MET A 565 -11.31 -5.85 24.12
C MET A 565 -12.64 -6.55 24.40
N PHE A 566 -13.13 -7.25 23.38
CA PHE A 566 -14.19 -8.22 23.56
C PHE A 566 -13.76 -9.35 24.50
N ALA A 567 -14.73 -9.93 25.21
CA ALA A 567 -14.49 -11.15 25.94
C ALA A 567 -13.95 -12.25 25.00
N VAL A 568 -13.01 -13.04 25.52
CA VAL A 568 -12.49 -14.18 24.77
C VAL A 568 -13.62 -15.18 24.51
N ASN A 569 -13.71 -15.65 23.28
CA ASN A 569 -14.68 -16.66 22.85
C ASN A 569 -13.97 -17.85 22.18
N ASP A 570 -14.71 -18.87 21.83
CA ASP A 570 -14.19 -20.13 21.29
C ASP A 570 -14.26 -20.26 19.76
N ARG A 571 -14.73 -19.20 19.05
CA ARG A 571 -14.91 -19.19 17.60
C ARG A 571 -13.94 -18.27 16.88
N ARG A 572 -13.70 -17.09 17.43
CA ARG A 572 -12.87 -16.04 16.80
C ARG A 572 -11.86 -15.47 17.79
N ILE A 573 -10.73 -15.00 17.28
CA ILE A 573 -9.71 -14.34 18.10
C ILE A 573 -10.23 -12.96 18.50
N SER A 574 -10.23 -12.63 19.79
CA SER A 574 -10.48 -11.26 20.24
C SER A 574 -9.31 -10.38 19.87
N PHE A 575 -9.57 -9.35 19.08
CA PHE A 575 -8.59 -8.45 18.48
C PHE A 575 -8.95 -6.99 18.77
N LEU A 576 -7.95 -6.18 19.10
CA LEU A 576 -8.08 -4.74 19.25
C LEU A 576 -7.40 -4.09 18.06
N GLY A 577 -8.18 -3.81 17.00
CA GLY A 577 -7.66 -3.33 15.73
C GLY A 577 -7.27 -1.86 15.73
N GLU A 578 -7.94 -1.06 16.58
CA GLU A 578 -7.62 0.37 16.71
C GLU A 578 -7.86 0.88 18.14
N TYR A 579 -6.89 1.65 18.66
CA TYR A 579 -6.98 2.35 19.95
C TYR A 579 -5.93 3.47 20.02
N GLY A 580 -5.92 4.22 21.13
CA GLY A 580 -4.98 5.33 21.32
C GLY A 580 -5.49 6.61 20.69
N GLY A 581 -4.92 7.03 19.56
CA GLY A 581 -5.32 8.26 18.87
C GLY A 581 -5.12 9.53 19.72
N LEU A 582 -4.05 9.56 20.51
CA LEU A 582 -3.67 10.72 21.32
C LEU A 582 -2.84 11.66 20.44
N GLY A 583 -3.51 12.56 19.73
CA GLY A 583 -2.81 13.55 18.92
C GLY A 583 -1.87 14.42 19.77
N HIS A 584 -0.62 14.58 19.35
CA HIS A 584 0.33 15.49 19.95
C HIS A 584 0.78 16.51 18.91
N PRO A 585 0.29 17.78 19.01
CA PRO A 585 0.66 18.81 18.04
C PRO A 585 2.14 19.22 18.24
N VAL A 586 2.90 19.15 17.18
CA VAL A 586 4.30 19.59 17.13
C VAL A 586 4.39 20.77 16.17
N ALA A 587 4.87 21.92 16.66
CA ALA A 587 5.02 23.12 15.84
C ALA A 587 5.92 22.84 14.61
N GLY A 588 5.50 23.30 13.44
CA GLY A 588 6.19 23.04 12.17
C GLY A 588 5.92 21.68 11.54
N HIS A 589 5.09 20.80 12.18
CA HIS A 589 4.72 19.48 11.68
C HIS A 589 3.19 19.30 11.53
N LEU A 590 2.45 20.39 11.47
CA LEU A 590 0.99 20.38 11.40
C LEU A 590 0.54 20.76 9.99
N TRP A 591 -0.42 20.01 9.45
CA TRP A 591 -1.14 20.34 8.20
C TRP A 591 -1.89 21.68 8.28
N LYS A 592 -2.37 21.99 9.48
CA LYS A 592 -3.09 23.22 9.81
C LYS A 592 -2.67 23.70 11.20
N GLU A 593 -2.43 24.98 11.35
CA GLU A 593 -2.32 25.58 12.67
C GLU A 593 -3.65 25.49 13.40
N PHE A 594 -3.62 24.99 14.64
CA PHE A 594 -4.80 24.99 15.51
C PHE A 594 -5.01 26.39 16.06
N LYS A 595 -6.10 27.03 15.68
CA LYS A 595 -6.42 28.40 16.15
C LYS A 595 -6.82 28.48 17.61
N ASP A 596 -7.09 27.39 18.30
CA ASP A 596 -7.70 27.33 19.64
C ASP A 596 -7.08 26.28 20.58
N GLY A 597 -5.94 25.72 20.28
CA GLY A 597 -5.21 24.77 21.15
C GLY A 597 -5.96 23.48 21.43
N LYS A 598 -7.10 23.24 20.78
CA LYS A 598 -7.88 22.00 20.86
C LYS A 598 -7.56 21.14 19.65
N GLY A 599 -6.69 20.15 19.88
CA GLY A 599 -6.39 19.16 18.85
C GLY A 599 -7.64 18.45 18.36
N ASN A 600 -7.94 18.61 17.07
CA ASN A 600 -8.80 17.70 16.36
C ASN A 600 -7.95 16.57 15.80
N TRP A 601 -8.57 15.42 15.59
CA TRP A 601 -7.99 14.30 14.86
C TRP A 601 -7.46 14.74 13.48
N GLY A 602 -6.19 14.56 13.23
CA GLY A 602 -5.55 14.85 11.94
C GLY A 602 -4.96 16.24 11.78
#